data_7f1b725a9bdddbaa087d49afd8bf812b
#
_entry.id   7f1b725a9bdddbaa087d49afd8bf812b
#
_cell.length_a   1.000
_cell.length_b   1.000
_cell.length_c   1.000
_cell.angle_alpha   90.00
_cell.angle_beta   90.00
_cell.angle_gamma   90.00
#
_symmetry.space_group_name_H-M   'P 1'
#
loop_
_entity.id
_entity.type
_entity.pdbx_description
1 polymer ?
#
loop_
_entity_poly.entity_id
_entity_poly.type
_entity_poly.pdbx_seq_one_letter_code
_entity_poly.pdbx_strand_id
1 'polypeptide(L)' 'MENRTARLTLLIDPIKKQVFEEICNLRDQTPSQVVRQMIRDYVHKYGSPEQLERLPESNREAVL' A
#
# COMPACT_ATOMS: atom_id res chain seq x y z
N MET A 1 12.52 -21.34 -1.31
CA MET A 1 12.27 -20.19 -1.95
C MET A 1 11.78 -19.12 -1.06
N GLU A 2 12.29 -18.00 -1.24
CA GLU A 2 11.96 -16.97 -0.37
C GLU A 2 10.65 -16.38 -0.75
N ASN A 3 9.86 -16.07 0.21
CA ASN A 3 8.58 -15.51 -0.02
C ASN A 3 8.61 -14.04 0.25
N ARG A 4 8.59 -13.25 -0.80
CA ARG A 4 8.70 -11.84 -0.62
C ARG A 4 7.40 -11.12 -0.57
N THR A 5 6.30 -11.83 -0.72
CA THR A 5 5.01 -11.18 -0.70
C THR A 5 4.15 -11.83 0.35
N ALA A 6 3.26 -11.05 0.88
CA ALA A 6 2.28 -11.52 1.82
C ALA A 6 0.94 -10.97 1.39
N ARG A 7 -0.12 -11.62 1.84
CA ARG A 7 -1.46 -11.21 1.47
C ARG A 7 -2.07 -10.40 2.58
N LEU A 8 -2.70 -9.33 2.22
CA LEU A 8 -3.46 -8.52 3.15
C LEU A 8 -4.91 -8.60 2.75
N THR A 9 -5.76 -9.07 3.64
CA THR A 9 -7.18 -9.21 3.33
C THR A 9 -7.97 -8.28 4.23
N LEU A 10 -8.97 -7.65 3.65
CA LEU A 10 -9.69 -6.63 4.34
C LEU A 10 -11.15 -6.64 3.91
N LEU A 11 -12.05 -6.59 4.87
CA LEU A 11 -13.47 -6.48 4.56
C LEU A 11 -13.86 -5.03 4.60
N ILE A 12 -14.58 -4.61 3.57
CA ILE A 12 -14.91 -3.21 3.45
C ILE A 12 -16.31 -3.10 2.86
N ASP A 13 -16.98 -2.05 3.20
CA ASP A 13 -18.31 -1.78 2.67
C ASP A 13 -18.30 -1.81 1.14
N PRO A 14 -19.25 -2.53 0.52
CA PRO A 14 -19.23 -2.66 -0.94
C PRO A 14 -19.29 -1.33 -1.67
N ILE A 15 -20.05 -0.39 -1.15
CA ILE A 15 -20.17 0.91 -1.81
C ILE A 15 -18.84 1.65 -1.74
N LYS A 16 -18.17 1.58 -0.57
CA LYS A 16 -16.89 2.24 -0.45
C LYS A 16 -15.85 1.63 -1.37
N LYS A 17 -15.90 0.30 -1.53
CA LYS A 17 -14.98 -0.35 -2.43
C LYS A 17 -15.21 0.09 -3.85
N GLN A 18 -16.47 0.18 -4.25
CA GLN A 18 -16.80 0.57 -5.60
C GLN A 18 -16.35 1.99 -5.90
N VAL A 19 -16.61 2.90 -4.98
CA VAL A 19 -16.19 4.29 -5.15
C VAL A 19 -14.67 4.39 -5.22
N PHE A 20 -14.00 3.65 -4.35
CA PHE A 20 -12.54 3.66 -4.34
C PHE A 20 -12.00 3.20 -5.68
N GLU A 21 -12.56 2.12 -6.23
CA GLU A 21 -12.08 1.60 -7.50
C GLU A 21 -12.35 2.56 -8.64
N GLU A 22 -13.50 3.24 -8.61
CA GLU A 22 -13.81 4.21 -9.63
C GLU A 22 -12.82 5.36 -9.63
N ILE A 23 -12.48 5.83 -8.44
CA ILE A 23 -11.52 6.92 -8.34
C ILE A 23 -10.16 6.48 -8.83
N CYS A 24 -9.75 5.26 -8.50
CA CYS A 24 -8.48 4.75 -8.98
C CYS A 24 -8.45 4.72 -10.50
N ASN A 25 -9.53 4.28 -11.11
CA ASN A 25 -9.62 4.24 -12.56
C ASN A 25 -9.49 5.62 -13.16
N LEU A 26 -10.16 6.60 -12.57
CA LEU A 26 -10.10 7.95 -13.08
C LEU A 26 -8.70 8.52 -13.01
N ARG A 27 -7.93 8.07 -12.03
CA ARG A 27 -6.57 8.55 -11.86
C ARG A 27 -5.54 7.64 -12.52
N ASP A 28 -6.03 6.68 -13.30
CA ASP A 28 -5.13 5.80 -14.05
C ASP A 28 -4.24 4.97 -13.13
N GLN A 29 -4.78 4.54 -12.01
CA GLN A 29 -4.05 3.75 -11.03
C GLN A 29 -4.84 2.50 -10.70
N THR A 30 -4.14 1.44 -10.32
CA THR A 30 -4.83 0.25 -9.86
C THR A 30 -5.09 0.37 -8.36
N PRO A 31 -6.15 -0.27 -7.86
CA PRO A 31 -6.39 -0.27 -6.42
C PRO A 31 -5.21 -0.78 -5.62
N SER A 32 -4.52 -1.79 -6.12
CA SER A 32 -3.37 -2.34 -5.41
C SER A 32 -2.25 -1.32 -5.28
N GLN A 33 -2.01 -0.57 -6.33
CA GLN A 33 -0.98 0.45 -6.28
C GLN A 33 -1.31 1.52 -5.27
N VAL A 34 -2.58 1.94 -5.23
CA VAL A 34 -3.00 2.98 -4.31
C VAL A 34 -2.88 2.49 -2.88
N VAL A 35 -3.31 1.26 -2.62
CA VAL A 35 -3.23 0.72 -1.27
C VAL A 35 -1.78 0.60 -0.82
N ARG A 36 -0.90 0.13 -1.69
CA ARG A 36 0.51 0.03 -1.33
C ARG A 36 1.10 1.40 -1.03
N GLN A 37 0.69 2.40 -1.80
CA GLN A 37 1.16 3.75 -1.56
C GLN A 37 0.67 4.27 -0.21
N MET A 38 -0.59 4.01 0.14
CA MET A 38 -1.12 4.44 1.41
C MET A 38 -0.40 3.77 2.58
N ILE A 39 -0.10 2.48 2.44
CA ILE A 39 0.62 1.77 3.49
C ILE A 39 2.01 2.36 3.65
N ARG A 40 2.69 2.61 2.56
CA ARG A 40 4.02 3.18 2.61
C ARG A 40 4.01 4.54 3.29
N ASP A 41 3.05 5.37 2.92
CA ASP A 41 2.95 6.70 3.53
C ASP A 41 2.67 6.61 5.01
N TYR A 42 1.79 5.70 5.39
CA TYR A 42 1.44 5.54 6.79
C TYR A 42 2.65 5.07 7.61
N VAL A 43 3.38 4.10 7.07
CA VAL A 43 4.54 3.58 7.77
C VAL A 43 5.60 4.65 7.93
N HIS A 44 5.82 5.45 6.90
CA HIS A 44 6.82 6.49 7.01
C HIS A 44 6.40 7.60 7.95
N LYS A 45 5.12 7.83 8.06
CA LYS A 45 4.65 8.88 8.94
C LYS A 45 4.68 8.47 10.40
N TYR A 46 4.35 7.22 10.68
CA TYR A 46 4.19 6.79 12.06
C TYR A 46 5.20 5.76 12.53
N GLY A 47 6.01 5.23 11.63
CA GLY A 47 6.98 4.21 12.00
C GLY A 47 8.14 4.76 12.76
N SER A 48 8.70 3.94 13.65
CA SER A 48 9.90 4.32 14.36
C SER A 48 11.10 4.10 13.44
N PRO A 49 12.26 4.70 13.78
CA PRO A 49 13.46 4.48 12.96
C PRO A 49 13.79 3.00 12.84
N GLU A 50 13.61 2.24 13.92
CA GLU A 50 13.91 0.82 13.86
C GLU A 50 12.97 0.10 12.92
N GLN A 51 11.70 0.46 12.93
CA GLN A 51 10.74 -0.16 12.04
C GLN A 51 11.04 0.18 10.60
N LEU A 52 11.42 1.40 10.34
CA LEU A 52 11.74 1.80 8.98
C LEU A 52 12.96 1.08 8.45
N GLU A 53 13.89 0.76 9.34
CA GLU A 53 15.07 0.07 8.92
C GLU A 53 14.81 -1.37 8.52
N ARG A 54 13.71 -1.93 8.97
CA ARG A 54 13.37 -3.29 8.60
C ARG A 54 12.75 -3.40 7.22
N LEU A 55 12.40 -2.29 6.61
CA LEU A 55 11.80 -2.31 5.29
C LEU A 55 12.83 -2.70 4.24
N PRO A 56 12.42 -3.46 3.22
CA PRO A 56 13.31 -3.74 2.12
C PRO A 56 13.69 -2.46 1.41
N GLU A 57 14.85 -2.48 0.80
CA GLU A 57 15.33 -1.29 0.17
C GLU A 57 14.40 -0.81 -0.94
N SER A 58 13.80 -1.73 -1.66
CA SER A 58 12.91 -1.34 -2.72
C SER A 58 11.70 -0.58 -2.19
N ASN A 59 11.25 -0.92 -0.98
CA ASN A 59 10.15 -0.19 -0.38
C ASN A 59 10.57 1.16 0.13
N ARG A 60 11.78 1.27 0.60
CA ARG A 60 12.25 2.53 1.12
C ARG A 60 12.44 3.55 0.03
N GLU A 61 12.78 3.09 -1.15
CA GLU A 61 12.95 3.99 -2.22
C GLU A 61 11.67 4.47 -2.76
N ALA A 62 10.73 3.80 -2.60
CA ALA A 62 9.46 4.20 -2.84
C ALA A 62 9.26 4.87 -4.05
N VAL A 63 9.56 4.64 -4.75
CA VAL A 63 9.42 5.23 -5.77
C VAL A 63 8.40 5.31 -6.37
N LEU A 64 8.00 5.53 -6.53
CA LEU A 64 7.10 5.55 -7.04
C LEU A 64 6.75 5.68 -7.57
#